data_73a3ef43f6d9c81fa80ed8487de9681a
#
_entry.id   73a3ef43f6d9c81fa80ed8487de9681a
#
_cell.length_a   1.000
_cell.length_b   1.000
_cell.length_c   1.000
_cell.angle_alpha   90.00
_cell.angle_beta   90.00
_cell.angle_gamma   90.00
#
_symmetry.space_group_name_H-M   'P 1'
#
loop_
_entity.id
_entity.type
_entity.pdbx_description
1 polymer ?
#
loop_
_entity_poly.entity_id
_entity_poly.type
_entity_poly.pdbx_seq_one_letter_code
_entity_poly.pdbx_strand_id
1 'polypeptide(L)'
;MSSPAQPDVKPPAPMPQLDPIIGGTLALLTHYARMPNLATSDRIACNLALIARHPQASAALQAVCTGLFTDWLGPVDVQDASPGNA
;
A
#
# COMPACT_ATOMS: atom_id res chain seq x y z
N MET A 1 -11.12 16.03 36.85
CA MET A 1 -10.94 15.83 36.48
C MET A 1 -10.99 15.55 35.50
N SER A 2 -11.04 15.29 35.18
CA SER A 2 -11.05 14.98 34.50
C SER A 2 -10.71 14.87 33.65
N SER A 3 -10.77 15.07 33.24
CA SER A 3 -10.30 15.15 32.55
C SER A 3 -9.65 14.45 32.00
N PRO A 4 -9.23 14.23 32.24
CA PRO A 4 -8.30 13.28 32.00
C PRO A 4 -8.69 12.45 30.96
N ALA A 5 -9.59 11.89 31.12
CA ALA A 5 -10.01 10.99 30.23
C ALA A 5 -9.83 11.40 28.87
N GLN A 6 -10.06 12.52 28.53
CA GLN A 6 -9.99 12.84 27.23
C GLN A 6 -8.73 12.62 26.67
N PRO A 7 -7.76 12.90 27.23
CA PRO A 7 -6.51 12.69 26.60
C PRO A 7 -6.38 11.28 26.31
N ASP A 8 -6.85 10.55 27.13
CA ASP A 8 -6.65 9.20 26.97
C ASP A 8 -7.33 8.77 25.82
N VAL A 9 -8.31 9.38 25.53
CA VAL A 9 -9.04 8.98 24.48
C VAL A 9 -8.49 9.40 23.25
N LYS A 10 -7.28 9.47 23.11
CA LYS A 10 -6.71 9.76 21.89
C LYS A 10 -7.27 8.90 20.86
N PRO A 11 -7.60 9.37 19.73
CA PRO A 11 -8.13 8.57 18.67
C PRO A 11 -7.11 7.57 18.21
N PRO A 12 -7.51 6.56 17.56
CA PRO A 12 -6.59 5.59 17.04
C PRO A 12 -5.62 6.33 16.16
N ALA A 13 -4.49 5.82 15.99
CA ALA A 13 -3.48 6.44 15.20
C ALA A 13 -4.07 6.84 13.88
N PRO A 14 -3.87 8.05 13.47
CA PRO A 14 -4.42 8.49 12.21
C PRO A 14 -3.71 7.79 11.09
N MET A 15 -4.31 7.73 9.95
CA MET A 15 -3.65 7.21 8.80
C MET A 15 -2.40 8.02 8.52
N PRO A 16 -1.34 7.39 8.05
CA PRO A 16 -0.15 8.13 7.66
C PRO A 16 -0.53 9.12 6.59
N GLN A 17 0.22 10.19 6.50
CA GLN A 17 -0.06 11.18 5.50
C GLN A 17 0.22 10.63 4.12
N LEU A 18 -0.55 11.10 3.16
CA LEU A 18 -0.49 10.56 1.82
C LEU A 18 0.84 10.79 1.12
N ASP A 19 1.36 11.99 1.17
CA ASP A 19 2.59 12.30 0.45
C ASP A 19 3.76 11.42 0.85
N PRO A 20 4.03 11.21 2.12
CA PRO A 20 5.11 10.32 2.49
C PRO A 20 4.89 8.89 2.01
N ILE A 21 3.65 8.44 1.96
CA ILE A 21 3.39 7.09 1.49
C ILE A 21 3.72 7.01 0.01
N ILE A 22 3.32 8.01 -0.75
CA ILE A 22 3.61 8.03 -2.17
C ILE A 22 5.11 8.09 -2.39
N GLY A 23 5.79 8.98 -1.69
CA GLY A 23 7.24 9.11 -1.84
C GLY A 23 7.95 7.83 -1.47
N GLY A 24 7.54 7.20 -0.38
CA GLY A 24 8.13 5.94 0.03
C GLY A 24 7.89 4.84 -0.98
N THR A 25 6.70 4.83 -1.58
CA THR A 25 6.39 3.81 -2.57
C THR A 25 7.24 3.99 -3.82
N LEU A 26 7.44 5.23 -4.25
CA LEU A 26 8.30 5.49 -5.40
C LEU A 26 9.73 5.05 -5.12
N ALA A 27 10.20 5.31 -3.91
CA ALA A 27 11.55 4.88 -3.54
C ALA A 27 11.66 3.36 -3.52
N LEU A 28 10.64 2.68 -3.01
CA LEU A 28 10.64 1.24 -2.98
C LEU A 28 10.59 0.65 -4.38
N LEU A 29 9.82 1.26 -5.26
CA LEU A 29 9.77 0.78 -6.64
C LEU A 29 11.12 0.90 -7.31
N THR A 30 11.81 2.01 -7.07
CA THR A 30 13.15 2.21 -7.63
C THR A 30 14.11 1.18 -7.05
N HIS A 31 14.02 0.95 -5.76
CA HIS A 31 14.88 -0.03 -5.13
C HIS A 31 14.59 -1.43 -5.66
N TYR A 32 13.33 -1.77 -5.83
CA TYR A 32 12.95 -3.07 -6.33
C TYR A 32 13.46 -3.28 -7.75
N ALA A 33 13.48 -2.22 -8.54
CA ALA A 33 13.96 -2.33 -9.91
C ALA A 33 15.43 -2.70 -9.95
N ARG A 34 16.16 -2.30 -8.91
CA ARG A 34 17.58 -2.61 -8.85
C ARG A 34 17.84 -3.92 -8.17
N MET A 35 17.09 -4.21 -7.12
CA MET A 35 17.32 -5.41 -6.33
C MET A 35 15.97 -6.00 -5.95
N PRO A 36 15.36 -6.74 -6.85
CA PRO A 36 14.06 -7.34 -6.56
C PRO A 36 14.16 -8.32 -5.40
N ASN A 37 13.26 -8.17 -4.47
CA ASN A 37 13.16 -9.17 -3.41
C ASN A 37 11.75 -9.14 -2.84
N LEU A 38 11.39 -10.22 -2.20
CA LEU A 38 10.04 -10.40 -1.73
C LEU A 38 9.63 -9.40 -0.68
N ALA A 39 10.53 -9.09 0.24
CA ALA A 39 10.20 -8.16 1.31
C ALA A 39 9.86 -6.78 0.74
N THR A 40 10.62 -6.32 -0.24
CA THR A 40 10.35 -5.02 -0.86
C THR A 40 9.05 -5.09 -1.65
N SER A 41 8.81 -6.19 -2.33
CA SER A 41 7.59 -6.37 -3.09
C SER A 41 6.37 -6.30 -2.17
N ASP A 42 6.44 -6.95 -1.01
CA ASP A 42 5.34 -6.93 -0.06
C ASP A 42 5.08 -5.52 0.44
N ARG A 43 6.12 -4.76 0.69
CA ARG A 43 5.95 -3.39 1.16
C ARG A 43 5.32 -2.51 0.11
N ILE A 44 5.70 -2.71 -1.15
CA ILE A 44 5.11 -1.96 -2.24
C ILE A 44 3.62 -2.28 -2.32
N ALA A 45 3.27 -3.55 -2.24
CA ALA A 45 1.86 -3.94 -2.30
C ALA A 45 1.07 -3.32 -1.16
N CYS A 46 1.63 -3.33 0.05
CA CYS A 46 0.96 -2.73 1.19
C CYS A 46 0.76 -1.23 0.99
N ASN A 47 1.78 -0.56 0.48
CA ASN A 47 1.68 0.88 0.27
C ASN A 47 0.65 1.21 -0.82
N LEU A 48 0.61 0.43 -1.89
CA LEU A 48 -0.37 0.65 -2.93
C LEU A 48 -1.79 0.47 -2.38
N ALA A 49 -1.98 -0.53 -1.52
CA ALA A 49 -3.28 -0.73 -0.92
C ALA A 49 -3.67 0.42 0.00
N LEU A 50 -2.69 0.97 0.73
CA LEU A 50 -2.96 2.10 1.59
C LEU A 50 -3.38 3.33 0.78
N ILE A 51 -2.68 3.60 -0.31
CA ILE A 51 -3.01 4.75 -1.14
C ILE A 51 -4.38 4.55 -1.78
N ALA A 52 -4.68 3.33 -2.21
CA ALA A 52 -5.94 3.05 -2.88
C ALA A 52 -7.15 3.35 -2.00
N ARG A 53 -6.97 3.32 -0.67
CA ARG A 53 -8.09 3.61 0.21
C ARG A 53 -7.84 4.82 1.08
N HIS A 54 -6.83 5.62 0.75
CA HIS A 54 -6.55 6.79 1.55
C HIS A 54 -7.59 7.87 1.28
N PRO A 55 -8.17 8.44 2.31
CA PRO A 55 -9.24 9.41 2.11
C PRO A 55 -8.80 10.68 1.41
N GLN A 56 -7.53 11.00 1.44
CA GLN A 56 -7.04 12.19 0.78
C GLN A 56 -6.59 11.93 -0.65
N ALA A 57 -6.56 10.69 -1.06
CA ALA A 57 -6.16 10.39 -2.43
C ALA A 57 -7.32 10.70 -3.36
N SER A 58 -7.01 11.29 -4.50
CA SER A 58 -8.05 11.60 -5.47
C SER A 58 -8.62 10.30 -6.02
N ALA A 59 -9.80 10.37 -6.60
CA ALA A 59 -10.41 9.19 -7.19
C ALA A 59 -9.51 8.61 -8.27
N ALA A 60 -8.85 9.45 -9.02
CA ALA A 60 -7.95 8.98 -10.06
C ALA A 60 -6.76 8.24 -9.46
N LEU A 61 -6.19 8.78 -8.39
CA LEU A 61 -5.05 8.14 -7.75
C LEU A 61 -5.48 6.83 -7.12
N GLN A 62 -6.65 6.79 -6.49
CA GLN A 62 -7.15 5.56 -5.90
C GLN A 62 -7.34 4.49 -6.96
N ALA A 63 -7.87 4.87 -8.11
CA ALA A 63 -8.10 3.92 -9.19
C ALA A 63 -6.78 3.38 -9.73
N VAL A 64 -5.81 4.26 -9.90
CA VAL A 64 -4.50 3.83 -10.39
C VAL A 64 -3.84 2.88 -9.41
N CYS A 65 -3.88 3.20 -8.13
CA CYS A 65 -3.23 2.35 -7.14
C CYS A 65 -3.96 1.03 -6.97
N THR A 66 -5.27 1.02 -7.12
CA THR A 66 -6.02 -0.23 -7.09
C THR A 66 -5.58 -1.11 -8.26
N GLY A 67 -5.46 -0.53 -9.42
CA GLY A 67 -5.02 -1.28 -10.59
C GLY A 67 -3.60 -1.79 -10.45
N LEU A 68 -2.71 -0.94 -9.93
CA LEU A 68 -1.34 -1.35 -9.73
C LEU A 68 -1.23 -2.45 -8.67
N PHE A 69 -2.02 -2.34 -7.62
CA PHE A 69 -2.01 -3.36 -6.59
C PHE A 69 -2.44 -4.70 -7.18
N THR A 70 -3.48 -4.69 -7.99
CA THR A 70 -3.95 -5.90 -8.64
C THR A 70 -2.88 -6.46 -9.57
N ASP A 71 -2.26 -5.58 -10.35
CA ASP A 71 -1.22 -6.03 -11.26
C ASP A 71 -0.03 -6.59 -10.50
N TRP A 72 0.28 -5.97 -9.35
CA TRP A 72 1.43 -6.41 -8.58
C TRP A 72 1.24 -7.82 -8.05
N LEU A 73 0.01 -8.16 -7.70
CA LEU A 73 -0.27 -9.49 -7.21
C LEU A 73 -0.67 -10.43 -8.32
N GLY A 74 -1.20 -9.88 -9.37
CA GLY A 74 -1.78 -10.68 -10.43
C GLY A 74 -0.86 -11.70 -11.06
N PRO A 75 0.33 -11.31 -11.41
CA PRO A 75 1.21 -12.27 -12.07
C PRO A 75 1.41 -13.52 -11.24
N VAL A 76 1.45 -13.36 -9.94
CA VAL A 76 1.64 -14.51 -9.09
C VAL A 76 0.41 -15.36 -9.14
N ASP A 77 -0.74 -14.77 -9.10
CA ASP A 77 -1.97 -15.52 -9.16
C ASP A 77 -2.10 -16.22 -10.49
N VAL A 78 -1.73 -15.55 -11.52
CA VAL A 78 -1.84 -16.15 -12.82
C VAL A 78 -0.92 -17.33 -12.91
N GLN A 79 0.24 -17.21 -12.35
CA GLN A 79 1.14 -18.32 -12.42
C GLN A 79 0.65 -19.47 -11.62
N ASP A 80 0.02 -19.20 -10.52
CA ASP A 80 -0.50 -20.27 -9.74
C ASP A 80 -1.57 -20.97 -10.51
N ALA A 81 -2.35 -20.26 -11.20
CA ALA A 81 -3.40 -20.87 -11.92
C ALA A 81 -2.83 -21.60 -13.07
N SER A 82 -1.84 -21.03 -13.66
CA SER A 82 -1.32 -21.60 -14.79
C SER A 82 -0.78 -22.93 -14.63
N PRO A 83 -0.07 -23.15 -13.72
CA PRO A 83 0.52 -24.43 -13.60
C PRO A 83 -0.51 -25.40 -13.56
N GLY A 84 -1.49 -24.94 -13.14
CA GLY A 84 -2.47 -25.84 -13.10
C GLY A 84 -2.52 -26.42 -14.37
N ASN A 85 -2.26 -25.69 -15.19
CA ASN A 85 -2.32 -26.09 -16.42
C ASN A 85 -1.52 -27.19 -16.56
N ALA A 86 -0.71 -27.25 -15.97
CA ALA A 86 0.17 -28.28 -16.26
C ALA A 86 -0.50 -29.46 -15.95
#